data_53df0b51efe6f24797ef9ab42003c315
#
_entry.id   53df0b51efe6f24797ef9ab42003c315
#
_cell.length_a   1.000
_cell.length_b   1.000
_cell.length_c   1.000
_cell.angle_alpha   90.00
_cell.angle_beta   90.00
_cell.angle_gamma   90.00
#
_symmetry.space_group_name_H-M   'P 1'
#
loop_
_entity.id
_entity.type
_entity.pdbx_description
1 polymer ?
#
loop_
_entity_poly.entity_id
_entity_poly.type
_entity_poly.pdbx_seq_one_letter_code
_entity_poly.pdbx_strand_id
1 'polypeptide(L)'
;MKRLKNNRGEGQISVGVKIILAVVIGALILGGLYLLFDRVILRNTDRQIKELMAAGGSSEVLEVRTTDNSALLTSLSYTHDGETWIPSEIPTYAKDAKVLTLASGGTADAPVTLCIIRSDNNVVALYSTEEGRSFREGKRWTFTGKYGARMKWNAENQRFEGEIRINQSGNLLWTKDGITWKLLNAPIHYFN
;
A
#
# COMPACT_ATOMS: atom_id res chain seq x y z
N MET A 1 -69.72 27.56 -26.44
CA MET A 1 -68.27 27.76 -26.58
C MET A 1 -67.55 26.96 -25.49
N LYS A 2 -66.96 25.81 -25.86
CA LYS A 2 -66.13 25.02 -24.92
C LYS A 2 -64.68 25.48 -25.00
N ARG A 3 -64.15 26.05 -23.89
CA ARG A 3 -62.72 26.35 -23.74
C ARG A 3 -61.92 25.07 -23.63
N LEU A 4 -61.11 24.76 -24.62
CA LEU A 4 -60.09 23.75 -24.55
C LEU A 4 -59.02 24.19 -23.58
N LYS A 5 -58.92 23.51 -22.44
CA LYS A 5 -57.88 23.68 -21.44
C LYS A 5 -56.59 23.07 -21.99
N ASN A 6 -55.61 23.91 -22.28
CA ASN A 6 -54.35 23.53 -22.88
C ASN A 6 -53.43 23.02 -21.79
N ASN A 7 -53.48 21.73 -21.46
CA ASN A 7 -52.69 21.07 -20.39
C ASN A 7 -51.33 20.58 -20.87
N ARG A 8 -50.86 21.03 -22.08
CA ARG A 8 -49.62 20.47 -22.65
C ARG A 8 -48.31 21.05 -22.05
N GLY A 9 -48.40 22.17 -21.31
CA GLY A 9 -47.18 22.83 -20.76
C GLY A 9 -46.76 22.32 -19.40
N GLU A 10 -47.68 21.95 -18.55
CA GLU A 10 -47.37 21.56 -17.15
C GLU A 10 -46.67 20.22 -17.02
N GLY A 11 -46.93 19.25 -17.94
CA GLY A 11 -46.28 17.93 -17.93
C GLY A 11 -44.80 17.94 -18.32
N GLN A 12 -44.40 18.80 -19.25
CA GLN A 12 -43.02 18.87 -19.71
C GLN A 12 -42.11 19.58 -18.71
N ILE A 13 -42.60 20.62 -18.04
CA ILE A 13 -41.85 21.30 -16.98
C ILE A 13 -41.64 20.36 -15.78
N SER A 14 -42.69 19.58 -15.42
CA SER A 14 -42.60 18.59 -14.36
C SER A 14 -41.56 17.47 -14.63
N VAL A 15 -41.44 17.02 -15.87
CA VAL A 15 -40.42 16.03 -16.29
C VAL A 15 -39.03 16.62 -16.26
N GLY A 16 -38.83 17.83 -16.77
CA GLY A 16 -37.56 18.52 -16.73
C GLY A 16 -37.02 18.75 -15.29
N VAL A 17 -37.90 19.19 -14.40
CA VAL A 17 -37.57 19.37 -12.98
C VAL A 17 -37.18 18.03 -12.32
N LYS A 18 -37.87 16.94 -12.62
CA LYS A 18 -37.52 15.63 -12.10
C LYS A 18 -36.14 15.13 -12.58
N ILE A 19 -35.81 15.38 -13.84
CA ILE A 19 -34.50 15.01 -14.39
C ILE A 19 -33.40 15.82 -13.72
N ILE A 20 -33.56 17.14 -13.57
CA ILE A 20 -32.58 18.01 -12.89
C ILE A 20 -32.40 17.58 -11.44
N LEU A 21 -33.49 17.29 -10.74
CA LEU A 21 -33.45 16.83 -9.35
C LEU A 21 -32.73 15.49 -9.23
N ALA A 22 -32.95 14.55 -10.13
CA ALA A 22 -32.28 13.24 -10.16
C ALA A 22 -30.76 13.38 -10.38
N VAL A 23 -30.35 14.28 -11.29
CA VAL A 23 -28.92 14.56 -11.55
C VAL A 23 -28.25 15.19 -10.33
N VAL A 24 -28.90 16.16 -9.69
CA VAL A 24 -28.36 16.83 -8.49
C VAL A 24 -28.23 15.84 -7.32
N ILE A 25 -29.26 15.00 -7.09
CA ILE A 25 -29.21 13.96 -6.04
C ILE A 25 -28.11 12.94 -6.35
N GLY A 26 -27.98 12.50 -7.60
CA GLY A 26 -26.94 11.59 -8.04
C GLY A 26 -25.53 12.17 -7.81
N ALA A 27 -25.31 13.43 -8.13
CA ALA A 27 -24.05 14.12 -7.89
C ALA A 27 -23.74 14.26 -6.39
N LEU A 28 -24.73 14.55 -5.56
CA LEU A 28 -24.58 14.63 -4.10
C LEU A 28 -24.25 13.26 -3.48
N ILE A 29 -24.87 12.20 -3.95
CA ILE A 29 -24.59 10.83 -3.49
C ILE A 29 -23.16 10.43 -3.88
N LEU A 30 -22.74 10.66 -5.13
CA LEU A 30 -21.39 10.36 -5.60
C LEU A 30 -20.33 11.19 -4.86
N GLY A 31 -20.58 12.48 -4.66
CA GLY A 31 -19.71 13.36 -3.88
C GLY A 31 -19.61 12.94 -2.41
N GLY A 32 -20.74 12.55 -1.80
CA GLY A 32 -20.79 12.03 -0.44
C GLY A 32 -20.05 10.71 -0.28
N LEU A 33 -20.21 9.78 -1.24
CA LEU A 33 -19.47 8.51 -1.27
C LEU A 33 -17.97 8.75 -1.46
N TYR A 34 -17.57 9.68 -2.33
CA TYR A 34 -16.17 10.03 -2.52
C TYR A 34 -15.54 10.58 -1.23
N LEU A 35 -16.22 11.49 -0.55
CA LEU A 35 -15.76 12.05 0.74
C LEU A 35 -15.72 11.01 1.86
N LEU A 36 -16.66 10.05 1.88
CA LEU A 36 -16.65 8.93 2.82
C LEU A 36 -15.49 7.98 2.52
N PHE A 37 -15.23 7.69 1.24
CA PHE A 37 -14.12 6.85 0.82
C PHE A 37 -12.77 7.46 1.20
N ASP A 38 -12.59 8.75 0.91
CA ASP A 38 -11.35 9.48 1.20
C ASP A 38 -11.13 9.66 2.71
N ARG A 39 -12.17 10.03 3.47
CA ARG A 39 -12.02 10.28 4.92
C ARG A 39 -12.11 9.05 5.81
N VAL A 40 -12.90 8.05 5.44
CA VAL A 40 -13.17 6.90 6.33
C VAL A 40 -12.27 5.74 5.99
N ILE A 41 -12.08 5.42 4.72
CA ILE A 41 -11.26 4.26 4.33
C ILE A 41 -9.78 4.58 4.45
N LEU A 42 -9.32 5.69 3.89
CA LEU A 42 -7.90 6.06 3.98
C LEU A 42 -7.48 6.35 5.43
N ARG A 43 -8.27 7.13 6.20
CA ARG A 43 -7.95 7.39 7.62
C ARG A 43 -8.10 6.17 8.53
N ASN A 44 -9.07 5.28 8.28
CA ASN A 44 -9.20 4.06 9.08
C ASN A 44 -8.12 3.04 8.75
N THR A 45 -7.66 2.98 7.50
CA THR A 45 -6.52 2.14 7.12
C THR A 45 -5.25 2.62 7.81
N ASP A 46 -4.98 3.94 7.82
CA ASP A 46 -3.86 4.53 8.54
C ASP A 46 -3.97 4.34 10.05
N ARG A 47 -5.18 4.44 10.60
CA ARG A 47 -5.41 4.25 12.03
C ARG A 47 -5.31 2.78 12.44
N GLN A 48 -5.83 1.85 11.65
CA GLN A 48 -5.68 0.41 11.90
C GLN A 48 -4.22 -0.04 11.73
N ILE A 49 -3.48 0.53 10.81
CA ILE A 49 -2.04 0.29 10.68
C ILE A 49 -1.33 0.83 11.93
N LYS A 50 -1.65 2.03 12.40
CA LYS A 50 -1.10 2.59 13.64
C LYS A 50 -1.49 1.79 14.89
N GLU A 51 -2.72 1.31 14.98
CA GLU A 51 -3.19 0.48 16.11
C GLU A 51 -2.59 -0.93 16.09
N LEU A 52 -2.39 -1.54 14.92
CA LEU A 52 -1.67 -2.80 14.77
C LEU A 52 -0.17 -2.67 15.10
N MET A 53 0.43 -1.52 14.80
CA MET A 53 1.81 -1.22 15.19
C MET A 53 1.93 -0.90 16.69
N ALA A 54 0.95 -0.20 17.28
CA ALA A 54 0.91 0.12 18.71
C ALA A 54 0.64 -1.09 19.61
N ALA A 55 -0.05 -2.12 19.13
CA ALA A 55 -0.26 -3.37 19.87
C ALA A 55 1.00 -4.25 19.96
N GLY A 56 2.06 -3.91 19.23
CA GLY A 56 3.35 -4.61 19.21
C GLY A 56 4.45 -4.05 20.11
N GLY A 57 4.14 -3.15 21.04
CA GLY A 57 5.14 -2.55 21.94
C GLY A 57 5.54 -1.13 21.51
N SER A 58 5.61 -0.23 22.47
CA SER A 58 5.94 1.18 22.31
C SER A 58 7.36 1.38 21.78
N SER A 59 7.45 1.41 20.47
CA SER A 59 8.60 1.93 19.74
C SER A 59 8.07 3.09 18.93
N GLU A 60 8.77 4.21 18.92
CA GLU A 60 8.45 5.34 18.06
C GLU A 60 8.11 4.81 16.68
N VAL A 61 6.89 5.11 16.20
CA VAL A 61 6.38 4.53 14.96
C VAL A 61 7.19 5.10 13.83
N LEU A 62 8.16 4.33 13.40
CA LEU A 62 8.89 4.65 12.21
C LEU A 62 8.06 4.29 11.00
N GLU A 63 7.62 5.28 10.29
CA GLU A 63 6.94 5.11 9.04
C GLU A 63 7.92 5.30 7.88
N VAL A 64 8.03 4.32 7.01
CA VAL A 64 8.80 4.40 5.77
C VAL A 64 7.82 4.42 4.61
N ARG A 65 7.94 5.40 3.73
CA ARG A 65 7.04 5.58 2.60
C ARG A 65 7.77 5.88 1.29
N THR A 66 7.08 5.73 0.19
CA THR A 66 7.44 6.34 -1.08
C THR A 66 6.69 7.66 -1.23
N THR A 67 7.38 8.75 -1.54
CA THR A 67 6.82 10.12 -1.54
C THR A 67 5.99 10.46 -2.76
N ASP A 68 6.01 9.65 -3.78
CA ASP A 68 5.23 9.83 -5.00
C ASP A 68 4.57 8.55 -5.49
N ASN A 69 3.61 8.69 -6.41
CA ASN A 69 2.91 7.56 -7.02
C ASN A 69 3.79 6.75 -8.00
N SER A 70 5.05 7.13 -8.19
CA SER A 70 5.95 6.47 -9.13
C SER A 70 6.49 5.15 -8.62
N ALA A 71 6.40 4.91 -7.32
CA ALA A 71 6.94 3.72 -6.64
C ALA A 71 8.44 3.48 -6.96
N LEU A 72 9.20 4.54 -7.24
CA LEU A 72 10.65 4.48 -7.41
C LEU A 72 11.33 4.45 -6.05
N LEU A 73 12.44 3.73 -5.95
CA LEU A 73 13.18 3.61 -4.70
C LEU A 73 13.79 4.94 -4.23
N THR A 74 14.10 5.85 -5.16
CA THR A 74 14.60 7.20 -4.83
C THR A 74 13.64 8.04 -4.01
N SER A 75 12.36 7.68 -3.97
CA SER A 75 11.34 8.34 -3.16
C SER A 75 11.20 7.76 -1.74
N LEU A 76 12.04 6.77 -1.38
CA LEU A 76 11.99 6.15 -0.06
C LEU A 76 12.50 7.13 1.00
N SER A 77 11.69 7.36 2.02
CA SER A 77 11.97 8.27 3.12
C SER A 77 11.49 7.67 4.43
N TYR A 78 12.11 8.05 5.52
CA TYR A 78 11.73 7.66 6.88
C TYR A 78 11.40 8.87 7.73
N THR A 79 10.69 8.66 8.81
CA THR A 79 10.35 9.69 9.79
C THR A 79 10.42 9.15 11.21
N HIS A 80 10.75 9.99 12.18
CA HIS A 80 10.71 9.69 13.61
C HIS A 80 9.49 10.32 14.30
N ASP A 81 8.97 11.41 13.74
CA ASP A 81 7.92 12.24 14.33
C ASP A 81 6.58 12.18 13.54
N GLY A 82 6.58 11.52 12.37
CA GLY A 82 5.44 11.48 11.46
C GLY A 82 5.24 12.76 10.64
N GLU A 83 6.02 13.80 10.88
CA GLU A 83 5.93 15.11 10.21
C GLU A 83 7.11 15.37 9.28
N THR A 84 8.32 15.16 9.79
CA THR A 84 9.57 15.41 9.05
C THR A 84 10.03 14.15 8.34
N TRP A 85 10.11 14.21 7.01
CA TRP A 85 10.53 13.07 6.18
C TRP A 85 11.94 13.24 5.67
N ILE A 86 12.78 12.27 5.98
CA ILE A 86 14.21 12.27 5.65
C ILE A 86 14.45 11.20 4.58
N PRO A 87 15.13 11.52 3.46
CA PRO A 87 15.46 10.53 2.45
C PRO A 87 16.29 9.38 3.03
N SER A 88 15.92 8.14 2.72
CA SER A 88 16.69 6.96 3.11
C SER A 88 17.94 6.80 2.25
N GLU A 89 19.02 6.30 2.88
CA GLU A 89 20.22 5.89 2.14
C GLU A 89 19.94 4.54 1.44
N ILE A 90 20.12 4.52 0.13
CA ILE A 90 19.86 3.34 -0.70
C ILE A 90 21.11 2.94 -1.49
N PRO A 91 21.29 1.66 -1.83
CA PRO A 91 22.39 1.21 -2.69
C PRO A 91 22.38 1.95 -4.03
N THR A 92 23.55 2.37 -4.49
CA THR A 92 23.72 3.22 -5.68
C THR A 92 23.11 2.59 -6.96
N TYR A 93 23.20 1.27 -7.10
CA TYR A 93 22.63 0.54 -8.24
C TYR A 93 21.10 0.49 -8.23
N ALA A 94 20.48 0.83 -7.12
CA ALA A 94 19.03 0.70 -6.93
C ALA A 94 18.27 2.01 -7.15
N LYS A 95 18.94 3.11 -7.54
CA LYS A 95 18.33 4.44 -7.65
C LYS A 95 17.09 4.47 -8.55
N ASP A 96 17.11 3.76 -9.67
CA ASP A 96 15.98 3.70 -10.63
C ASP A 96 15.10 2.46 -10.44
N ALA A 97 15.31 1.73 -9.34
CA ALA A 97 14.57 0.52 -9.07
C ALA A 97 13.12 0.83 -8.63
N LYS A 98 12.21 -0.03 -9.04
CA LYS A 98 10.79 0.06 -8.67
C LYS A 98 10.54 -0.68 -7.35
N VAL A 99 9.91 -0.01 -6.38
CA VAL A 99 9.43 -0.64 -5.15
C VAL A 99 8.24 -1.55 -5.46
N LEU A 100 8.31 -2.80 -5.05
CA LEU A 100 7.25 -3.80 -5.18
C LEU A 100 6.46 -3.95 -3.89
N THR A 101 7.14 -3.96 -2.75
CA THR A 101 6.52 -3.99 -1.42
C THR A 101 7.46 -3.42 -0.38
N LEU A 102 6.89 -2.79 0.63
CA LEU A 102 7.56 -2.25 1.80
C LEU A 102 6.83 -2.77 3.04
N ALA A 103 7.56 -3.26 4.01
CA ALA A 103 7.00 -3.77 5.26
C ALA A 103 7.96 -3.51 6.41
N SER A 104 7.44 -3.04 7.54
CA SER A 104 8.20 -2.86 8.76
C SER A 104 7.77 -3.88 9.81
N GLY A 105 8.71 -4.29 10.65
CA GLY A 105 8.51 -5.28 11.71
C GLY A 105 9.71 -5.35 12.63
N GLY A 106 9.87 -6.47 13.31
CA GLY A 106 10.89 -6.66 14.33
C GLY A 106 10.36 -6.35 15.73
N THR A 107 11.25 -6.17 16.67
CA THR A 107 10.95 -5.72 18.04
C THR A 107 11.43 -4.29 18.23
N ALA A 108 11.03 -3.65 19.33
CA ALA A 108 11.50 -2.31 19.68
C ALA A 108 13.03 -2.22 19.72
N ASP A 109 13.68 -3.26 20.25
CA ASP A 109 15.14 -3.33 20.37
C ASP A 109 15.84 -3.79 19.09
N ALA A 110 15.12 -4.35 18.14
CA ALA A 110 15.64 -4.86 16.88
C ALA A 110 14.63 -4.63 15.74
N PRO A 111 14.39 -3.37 15.35
CA PRO A 111 13.49 -3.03 14.26
C PRO A 111 14.09 -3.51 12.92
N VAL A 112 13.23 -4.00 12.05
CA VAL A 112 13.61 -4.38 10.68
C VAL A 112 12.62 -3.80 9.70
N THR A 113 13.12 -3.12 8.68
CA THR A 113 12.32 -2.70 7.53
C THR A 113 12.77 -3.46 6.30
N LEU A 114 11.83 -4.10 5.63
CA LEU A 114 12.04 -4.87 4.41
C LEU A 114 11.46 -4.12 3.22
N CYS A 115 12.29 -3.89 2.19
CA CYS A 115 11.88 -3.30 0.93
C CYS A 115 12.23 -4.26 -0.21
N ILE A 116 11.24 -4.75 -0.93
CA ILE A 116 11.47 -5.57 -2.12
C ILE A 116 11.35 -4.68 -3.35
N ILE A 117 12.38 -4.70 -4.18
CA ILE A 117 12.47 -3.88 -5.38
C ILE A 117 12.63 -4.74 -6.64
N ARG A 118 12.27 -4.15 -7.78
CA ARG A 118 12.71 -4.60 -9.09
C ARG A 118 13.84 -3.70 -9.57
N SER A 119 14.99 -4.28 -9.86
CA SER A 119 16.11 -3.61 -10.51
C SER A 119 16.54 -4.47 -11.71
N ASP A 120 16.40 -3.92 -12.91
CA ASP A 120 16.63 -4.63 -14.17
C ASP A 120 15.84 -5.96 -14.24
N ASN A 121 16.55 -7.07 -14.41
CA ASN A 121 16.00 -8.42 -14.45
C ASN A 121 16.05 -9.13 -13.08
N ASN A 122 16.15 -8.37 -11.99
CA ASN A 122 16.23 -8.92 -10.64
C ASN A 122 15.09 -8.41 -9.76
N VAL A 123 14.61 -9.28 -8.90
CA VAL A 123 13.89 -8.93 -7.69
C VAL A 123 14.90 -8.97 -6.56
N VAL A 124 15.01 -7.88 -5.81
CA VAL A 124 16.02 -7.72 -4.76
C VAL A 124 15.32 -7.38 -3.45
N ALA A 125 15.68 -8.09 -2.39
CA ALA A 125 15.30 -7.73 -1.04
C ALA A 125 16.36 -6.79 -0.46
N LEU A 126 15.94 -5.61 -0.09
CA LEU A 126 16.69 -4.67 0.71
C LEU A 126 16.14 -4.71 2.14
N TYR A 127 17.00 -4.57 3.12
CA TYR A 127 16.62 -4.50 4.53
C TYR A 127 17.32 -3.34 5.24
N SER A 128 16.67 -2.81 6.25
CA SER A 128 17.22 -1.84 7.19
C SER A 128 17.01 -2.35 8.61
N THR A 129 18.03 -2.26 9.43
CA THR A 129 18.00 -2.46 10.91
C THR A 129 18.15 -1.14 11.65
N GLU A 130 18.14 -0.04 10.91
CA GLU A 130 18.30 1.33 11.38
C GLU A 130 17.03 2.13 11.08
N GLU A 131 15.88 1.52 11.32
CA GLU A 131 14.58 2.19 11.23
C GLU A 131 14.33 2.86 9.86
N GLY A 132 14.76 2.24 8.78
CA GLY A 132 14.59 2.76 7.42
C GLY A 132 15.58 3.86 7.03
N ARG A 133 16.56 4.20 7.89
CA ARG A 133 17.59 5.21 7.59
C ARG A 133 18.49 4.78 6.45
N SER A 134 19.03 3.56 6.53
CA SER A 134 19.87 2.99 5.48
C SER A 134 19.42 1.59 5.09
N PHE A 135 19.46 1.30 3.80
CA PHE A 135 19.08 0.00 3.26
C PHE A 135 20.30 -0.72 2.67
N ARG A 136 20.37 -2.03 2.96
CA ARG A 136 21.41 -2.93 2.46
C ARG A 136 20.77 -4.08 1.67
N GLU A 137 21.50 -4.65 0.72
CA GLU A 137 21.05 -5.83 0.00
C GLU A 137 21.10 -7.07 0.89
N GLY A 138 19.98 -7.77 0.98
CA GLY A 138 19.87 -9.05 1.68
C GLY A 138 19.89 -10.23 0.73
N LYS A 139 19.00 -10.22 -0.27
CA LYS A 139 18.84 -11.33 -1.21
C LYS A 139 18.47 -10.84 -2.60
N ARG A 140 18.99 -11.50 -3.61
CA ARG A 140 18.70 -11.23 -5.03
C ARG A 140 18.19 -12.48 -5.72
N TRP A 141 17.17 -12.31 -6.57
CA TRP A 141 16.65 -13.35 -7.45
C TRP A 141 16.57 -12.82 -8.88
N THR A 142 17.08 -13.56 -9.83
CA THR A 142 16.86 -13.26 -11.25
C THR A 142 15.50 -13.80 -11.65
N PHE A 143 14.66 -12.97 -12.29
CA PHE A 143 13.36 -13.40 -12.75
C PHE A 143 13.33 -13.65 -14.26
N THR A 144 12.45 -14.58 -14.65
CA THR A 144 12.17 -14.90 -16.06
C THR A 144 10.66 -14.83 -16.26
N GLY A 145 10.18 -13.73 -16.86
CA GLY A 145 8.75 -13.52 -17.12
C GLY A 145 8.07 -12.64 -16.08
N LYS A 146 7.02 -13.13 -15.41
CA LYS A 146 6.28 -12.35 -14.42
C LYS A 146 7.06 -12.19 -13.12
N TYR A 147 7.00 -10.99 -12.56
CA TYR A 147 7.61 -10.66 -11.27
C TYR A 147 6.61 -9.94 -10.37
N GLY A 148 6.87 -9.95 -9.08
CA GLY A 148 6.09 -9.24 -8.07
C GLY A 148 6.52 -9.62 -6.67
N ALA A 149 6.08 -8.87 -5.69
CA ALA A 149 6.27 -9.21 -4.29
C ALA A 149 5.13 -8.66 -3.45
N ARG A 150 4.73 -9.41 -2.44
CA ARG A 150 3.83 -9.01 -1.36
C ARG A 150 4.36 -9.59 -0.07
N MET A 151 4.87 -8.77 0.80
CA MET A 151 5.40 -9.17 2.10
C MET A 151 4.68 -8.42 3.20
N LYS A 152 4.45 -9.07 4.33
CA LYS A 152 3.93 -8.46 5.54
C LYS A 152 4.65 -9.01 6.76
N TRP A 153 4.68 -8.23 7.82
CA TRP A 153 5.13 -8.70 9.13
C TRP A 153 4.04 -9.55 9.79
N ASN A 154 4.43 -10.73 10.24
CA ASN A 154 3.60 -11.59 11.08
C ASN A 154 4.11 -11.47 12.52
N ALA A 155 3.36 -10.73 13.36
CA ALA A 155 3.76 -10.49 14.74
C ALA A 155 3.74 -11.75 15.62
N GLU A 156 2.85 -12.70 15.33
CA GLU A 156 2.76 -13.98 16.05
C GLU A 156 4.00 -14.85 15.83
N ASN A 157 4.45 -14.93 14.57
CA ASN A 157 5.62 -15.71 14.19
C ASN A 157 6.93 -14.90 14.22
N GLN A 158 6.83 -13.59 14.50
CA GLN A 158 7.94 -12.63 14.49
C GLN A 158 8.83 -12.77 13.24
N ARG A 159 8.20 -12.66 12.06
CA ARG A 159 8.87 -12.75 10.78
C ARG A 159 8.05 -12.11 9.67
N PHE A 160 8.72 -11.72 8.60
CA PHE A 160 8.06 -11.34 7.35
C PHE A 160 7.63 -12.61 6.62
N GLU A 161 6.41 -12.60 6.12
CA GLU A 161 5.82 -13.69 5.33
C GLU A 161 5.18 -13.12 4.08
N GLY A 162 5.28 -13.86 2.97
CA GLY A 162 4.61 -13.43 1.77
C GLY A 162 5.05 -14.15 0.50
N GLU A 163 4.57 -13.62 -0.61
CA GLU A 163 4.86 -14.12 -1.95
C GLU A 163 5.95 -13.28 -2.61
N ILE A 164 6.97 -13.95 -3.17
CA ILE A 164 7.89 -13.38 -4.14
C ILE A 164 7.75 -14.15 -5.44
N ARG A 165 7.36 -13.44 -6.50
CA ARG A 165 7.19 -14.00 -7.83
C ARG A 165 8.39 -13.64 -8.70
N ILE A 166 9.07 -14.67 -9.20
CA ILE A 166 10.24 -14.55 -10.08
C ILE A 166 10.09 -15.36 -11.37
N ASN A 167 8.94 -16.03 -11.52
CA ASN A 167 8.56 -16.81 -12.69
C ASN A 167 7.02 -16.88 -12.79
N GLN A 168 6.49 -17.81 -13.55
CA GLN A 168 5.04 -18.06 -13.65
C GLN A 168 4.41 -18.46 -12.30
N SER A 169 5.17 -19.13 -11.43
CA SER A 169 4.74 -19.59 -10.10
C SER A 169 5.34 -18.68 -9.03
N GLY A 170 4.52 -18.09 -8.16
CA GLY A 170 5.00 -17.38 -6.98
C GLY A 170 5.57 -18.36 -5.95
N ASN A 171 6.58 -17.92 -5.21
CA ASN A 171 7.12 -18.66 -4.07
C ASN A 171 6.64 -17.98 -2.78
N LEU A 172 6.04 -18.78 -1.89
CA LEU A 172 5.74 -18.31 -0.54
C LEU A 172 7.01 -18.43 0.30
N LEU A 173 7.48 -17.30 0.81
CA LEU A 173 8.74 -17.19 1.52
C LEU A 173 8.53 -16.49 2.87
N TRP A 174 9.45 -16.74 3.78
CA TRP A 174 9.57 -15.99 5.01
C TRP A 174 11.02 -15.64 5.35
N THR A 175 11.19 -14.56 6.09
CA THR A 175 12.47 -14.10 6.62
C THR A 175 12.25 -13.35 7.94
N LYS A 176 13.24 -13.39 8.83
CA LYS A 176 13.25 -12.55 10.06
C LYS A 176 14.08 -11.29 9.86
N ASP A 177 15.10 -11.36 9.04
CA ASP A 177 16.19 -10.40 8.93
C ASP A 177 16.34 -9.77 7.53
N GLY A 178 15.55 -10.22 6.54
CA GLY A 178 15.70 -9.81 5.14
C GLY A 178 16.87 -10.46 4.41
N ILE A 179 17.71 -11.24 5.10
CA ILE A 179 18.94 -11.87 4.58
C ILE A 179 18.71 -13.36 4.34
N THR A 180 18.23 -14.04 5.37
CA THR A 180 18.00 -15.50 5.35
C THR A 180 16.55 -15.78 4.97
N TRP A 181 16.35 -16.46 3.84
CA TRP A 181 15.04 -16.75 3.29
C TRP A 181 14.72 -18.22 3.28
N LYS A 182 13.52 -18.59 3.69
CA LYS A 182 13.03 -19.96 3.73
C LYS A 182 11.67 -20.06 3.05
N LEU A 183 11.36 -21.23 2.49
CA LEU A 183 10.03 -21.53 1.96
C LEU A 183 9.02 -21.58 3.12
N LEU A 184 7.88 -21.00 2.90
CA LEU A 184 6.73 -21.10 3.79
C LEU A 184 5.89 -22.28 3.30
N ASN A 185 5.92 -23.38 4.05
CA ASN A 185 5.07 -24.55 3.81
C ASN A 185 3.66 -24.26 4.36
N ALA A 186 2.92 -23.38 3.69
CA ALA A 186 1.56 -23.03 4.07
C ALA A 186 0.60 -23.27 2.89
N PRO A 187 -0.65 -23.68 3.16
CA PRO A 187 -1.66 -23.74 2.12
C PRO A 187 -1.95 -22.34 1.56
N ILE A 188 -2.30 -22.30 0.28
CA ILE A 188 -2.43 -21.12 -0.61
C ILE A 188 -3.44 -20.04 -0.15
N HIS A 189 -4.04 -20.14 1.03
CA HIS A 189 -5.12 -19.28 1.50
C HIS A 189 -4.72 -17.89 2.07
N TYR A 190 -3.44 -17.52 2.01
CA TYR A 190 -2.96 -16.28 2.63
C TYR A 190 -3.21 -15.00 1.83
N PHE A 191 -3.68 -15.07 0.59
CA PHE A 191 -3.71 -13.91 -0.32
C PHE A 191 -4.95 -13.81 -1.22
N ASN A 192 -6.13 -14.15 -0.71
CA ASN A 192 -7.39 -13.76 -1.36
C ASN A 192 -7.79 -12.35 -0.94
#